data_b5c454c965d060a6a1c8373a771c0545
#
_entry.id   b5c454c965d060a6a1c8373a771c0545
#
_cell.length_a   1.000
_cell.length_b   1.000
_cell.length_c   1.000
_cell.angle_alpha   90.00
_cell.angle_beta   90.00
_cell.angle_gamma   90.00
#
_symmetry.space_group_name_H-M   'P 1'
#
loop_
_entity.id
_entity.type
_entity.pdbx_description
1 polymer ?
#
loop_
_entity_poly.entity_id
_entity_poly.type
_entity_poly.pdbx_seq_one_letter_code
_entity_poly.pdbx_strand_id
1 'polypeptide(L)'
;MFGGKSGEHEISLRSARSILKAIDRKKFEVVEQGISKEGRWLGTGEAQMLLGAAADVIDMPGGESGLTIAAAAAEPEMGTGLDVVFPVLHGTFGEDGTIQGLFELADIAYVGSGVLGSAAGMDKDAMKRMFFAAGLPLTPHVTLLRSEWKADAKKCVRAVEKALRYPVFVKPANLGSSVGISKVKVRAELGPAIDLAASFDRKIVIEQGVGGPGVKPRELEVAVLGNDAPETSVVGRLCRRKSSTTTRRSTS
;
A
#
# COMPACT_ATOMS: atom_id res chain seq x y z
N MET A 1 15.17 1.77 -4.78
CA MET A 1 14.48 3.01 -4.30
C MET A 1 13.59 2.67 -3.11
N PHE A 2 13.55 3.46 -2.04
CA PHE A 2 12.84 3.13 -0.79
C PHE A 2 12.44 4.38 0.00
N GLY A 3 11.58 4.21 1.03
CA GLY A 3 11.02 5.28 1.86
C GLY A 3 9.67 5.77 1.35
N GLY A 4 9.53 7.07 1.07
CA GLY A 4 8.34 7.69 0.49
C GLY A 4 7.39 8.31 1.51
N LYS A 5 6.40 9.05 0.99
CA LYS A 5 5.46 9.87 1.77
C LYS A 5 4.30 9.08 2.40
N SER A 6 4.16 7.79 2.06
CA SER A 6 3.05 6.99 2.57
C SER A 6 3.18 6.68 4.06
N GLY A 7 2.08 6.29 4.69
CA GLY A 7 2.09 5.77 6.06
C GLY A 7 2.90 4.49 6.24
N GLU A 8 3.38 3.90 5.14
CA GLU A 8 4.14 2.65 5.11
C GLU A 8 5.67 2.87 4.95
N HIS A 9 6.14 4.10 5.15
CA HIS A 9 7.55 4.49 5.04
C HIS A 9 8.50 3.53 5.76
N GLU A 10 8.24 3.22 7.02
CA GLU A 10 9.10 2.34 7.84
C GLU A 10 9.11 0.89 7.32
N ILE A 11 7.99 0.45 6.73
CA ILE A 11 7.90 -0.88 6.11
C ILE A 11 8.78 -0.91 4.86
N SER A 12 8.77 0.15 4.05
CA SER A 12 9.64 0.32 2.90
C SER A 12 11.12 0.22 3.28
N LEU A 13 11.55 0.91 4.33
CA LEU A 13 12.94 0.84 4.82
C LEU A 13 13.33 -0.58 5.25
N ARG A 14 12.43 -1.29 5.94
CA ARG A 14 12.65 -2.67 6.35
C ARG A 14 12.77 -3.62 5.16
N SER A 15 11.88 -3.48 4.19
CA SER A 15 11.90 -4.27 2.96
C SER A 15 13.18 -4.02 2.16
N ALA A 16 13.58 -2.76 2.01
CA ALA A 16 14.81 -2.38 1.32
C ALA A 16 16.05 -3.02 1.94
N ARG A 17 16.17 -2.99 3.28
CA ARG A 17 17.27 -3.68 3.98
C ARG A 17 17.32 -5.17 3.70
N SER A 18 16.17 -5.83 3.65
CA SER A 18 16.10 -7.26 3.36
C SER A 18 16.55 -7.56 1.93
N ILE A 19 16.12 -6.74 0.97
CA ILE A 19 16.50 -6.86 -0.44
C ILE A 19 18.01 -6.59 -0.61
N LEU A 20 18.52 -5.51 0.00
CA LEU A 20 19.94 -5.15 -0.09
C LEU A 20 20.88 -6.22 0.51
N LYS A 21 20.40 -6.98 1.48
CA LYS A 21 21.13 -8.14 2.02
C LYS A 21 21.10 -9.36 1.10
N ALA A 22 20.03 -9.52 0.32
CA ALA A 22 19.81 -10.69 -0.52
C ALA A 22 20.32 -10.52 -1.95
N ILE A 23 20.48 -9.29 -2.44
CA ILE A 23 20.87 -9.01 -3.82
C ILE A 23 22.29 -9.48 -4.09
N ASP A 24 22.49 -10.12 -5.24
CA ASP A 24 23.81 -10.60 -5.69
C ASP A 24 24.65 -9.43 -6.24
N ARG A 25 25.52 -8.89 -5.40
CA ARG A 25 26.46 -7.79 -5.73
C ARG A 25 27.50 -8.16 -6.79
N LYS A 26 27.61 -9.43 -7.19
CA LYS A 26 28.47 -9.84 -8.31
C LYS A 26 27.78 -9.64 -9.66
N LYS A 27 26.45 -9.61 -9.66
CA LYS A 27 25.64 -9.43 -10.87
C LYS A 27 25.12 -8.01 -11.02
N PHE A 28 24.93 -7.30 -9.91
CA PHE A 28 24.30 -5.99 -9.89
C PHE A 28 25.16 -4.97 -9.15
N GLU A 29 25.45 -3.87 -9.80
CA GLU A 29 25.87 -2.64 -9.14
C GLU A 29 24.60 -1.96 -8.59
N VAL A 30 24.58 -1.65 -7.29
CA VAL A 30 23.36 -1.16 -6.63
C VAL A 30 23.55 0.27 -6.15
N VAL A 31 22.75 1.16 -6.72
CA VAL A 31 22.61 2.55 -6.28
C VAL A 31 21.42 2.66 -5.33
N GLU A 32 21.64 3.18 -4.14
CA GLU A 32 20.63 3.30 -3.09
C GLU A 32 20.00 4.68 -3.16
N GLN A 33 18.70 4.74 -3.56
CA GLN A 33 17.93 5.97 -3.65
C GLN A 33 16.86 6.01 -2.56
N GLY A 34 16.97 6.94 -1.64
CA GLY A 34 15.99 7.18 -0.57
C GLY A 34 15.00 8.28 -0.90
N ILE A 35 13.79 8.19 -0.33
CA ILE A 35 12.79 9.27 -0.31
C ILE A 35 12.35 9.49 1.13
N SER A 36 12.45 10.73 1.63
CA SER A 36 12.05 11.06 3.00
C SER A 36 10.52 10.98 3.19
N LYS A 37 10.04 11.10 4.44
CA LYS A 37 8.60 11.16 4.76
C LYS A 37 7.92 12.38 4.15
N GLU A 38 8.65 13.47 3.95
CA GLU A 38 8.16 14.70 3.32
C GLU A 38 8.16 14.60 1.79
N GLY A 39 8.79 13.54 1.23
CA GLY A 39 8.89 13.29 -0.21
C GLY A 39 10.13 13.90 -0.86
N ARG A 40 11.13 14.27 -0.08
CA ARG A 40 12.43 14.75 -0.60
C ARG A 40 13.25 13.56 -1.08
N TRP A 41 13.76 13.65 -2.27
CA TRP A 41 14.72 12.69 -2.81
C TRP A 41 16.08 12.91 -2.16
N LEU A 42 16.67 11.83 -1.69
CA LEU A 42 17.88 11.87 -0.87
C LEU A 42 19.08 11.42 -1.71
N GLY A 43 20.20 12.12 -1.60
CA GLY A 43 21.46 11.66 -2.17
C GLY A 43 21.95 10.35 -1.52
N THR A 44 22.89 9.64 -2.15
CA THR A 44 23.35 8.31 -1.71
C THR A 44 23.77 8.26 -0.24
N GLY A 45 24.49 9.28 0.25
CA GLY A 45 24.89 9.34 1.67
C GLY A 45 23.71 9.49 2.63
N GLU A 46 22.75 10.34 2.32
CA GLU A 46 21.52 10.53 3.11
C GLU A 46 20.63 9.28 3.05
N ALA A 47 20.54 8.62 1.89
CA ALA A 47 19.79 7.37 1.73
C ALA A 47 20.37 6.26 2.62
N GLN A 48 21.68 6.14 2.70
CA GLN A 48 22.36 5.18 3.59
C GLN A 48 22.14 5.51 5.06
N MET A 49 22.16 6.80 5.44
CA MET A 49 21.80 7.24 6.79
C MET A 49 20.35 6.89 7.13
N LEU A 50 19.41 7.09 6.22
CA LEU A 50 18.00 6.74 6.40
C LEU A 50 17.82 5.22 6.62
N LEU A 51 18.55 4.39 5.90
CA LEU A 51 18.58 2.94 6.12
C LEU A 51 19.20 2.55 7.46
N GLY A 52 20.24 3.26 7.91
CA GLY A 52 20.89 3.05 9.20
C GLY A 52 20.04 3.50 10.39
N ALA A 53 19.42 4.67 10.28
CA ALA A 53 18.71 5.35 11.36
C ALA A 53 17.35 4.73 11.75
N ALA A 54 16.81 3.82 10.97
CA ALA A 54 15.56 3.13 11.34
C ALA A 54 15.72 2.13 12.52
N ALA A 55 16.82 2.23 13.27
CA ALA A 55 16.95 1.68 14.62
C ALA A 55 16.68 2.75 15.69
N ASP A 56 16.91 4.04 15.39
CA ASP A 56 16.69 5.17 16.31
C ASP A 56 16.04 6.31 15.51
N VAL A 57 14.94 6.84 16.02
CA VAL A 57 14.20 7.95 15.42
C VAL A 57 15.09 9.19 15.46
N ILE A 58 15.64 9.60 14.33
CA ILE A 58 16.35 10.87 14.20
C ILE A 58 15.47 11.85 13.42
N ASP A 59 15.09 12.90 14.11
CA ASP A 59 14.46 14.10 13.55
C ASP A 59 15.50 14.85 12.71
N MET A 60 15.35 14.82 11.38
CA MET A 60 16.27 15.49 10.47
C MET A 60 15.86 16.96 10.30
N PRO A 61 16.78 17.93 10.41
CA PRO A 61 16.46 19.36 10.23
C PRO A 61 15.90 19.63 8.83
N GLY A 62 14.81 20.41 8.78
CA GLY A 62 14.14 20.77 7.53
C GLY A 62 15.04 21.56 6.58
N GLY A 63 15.37 20.97 5.45
CA GLY A 63 15.90 21.68 4.28
C GLY A 63 14.76 22.01 3.31
N GLU A 64 14.81 23.15 2.65
CA GLU A 64 13.81 23.64 1.73
C GLU A 64 13.49 22.64 0.63
N SER A 65 12.22 22.22 0.57
CA SER A 65 11.71 21.18 -0.32
C SER A 65 11.06 21.84 -1.53
N GLY A 66 11.85 22.10 -2.54
CA GLY A 66 11.39 22.49 -3.86
C GLY A 66 11.74 21.42 -4.89
N LEU A 67 11.06 20.26 -4.86
CA LEU A 67 11.19 19.32 -5.95
C LEU A 67 10.29 19.78 -7.10
N THR A 68 10.85 20.47 -8.06
CA THR A 68 10.30 20.51 -9.41
C THR A 68 10.60 19.14 -10.04
N ILE A 69 9.59 18.48 -10.61
CA ILE A 69 9.73 17.25 -11.41
C ILE A 69 10.84 17.39 -12.46
N ALA A 70 11.04 18.62 -12.99
CA ALA A 70 12.16 19.00 -13.84
C ALA A 70 13.54 18.85 -13.17
N ALA A 71 13.67 19.02 -11.85
CA ALA A 71 14.96 18.86 -11.16
C ALA A 71 15.31 17.37 -10.95
N ALA A 72 14.30 16.52 -10.71
CA ALA A 72 14.52 15.07 -10.67
C ALA A 72 14.88 14.48 -12.04
N ALA A 73 14.36 15.08 -13.11
CA ALA A 73 14.75 14.74 -14.49
C ALA A 73 16.03 15.46 -14.96
N ALA A 74 16.44 16.54 -14.28
CA ALA A 74 17.61 17.36 -14.64
C ALA A 74 18.87 17.05 -13.83
N GLU A 75 18.75 16.30 -12.72
CA GLU A 75 19.94 15.76 -12.09
C GLU A 75 20.52 14.66 -13.00
N PRO A 76 21.71 14.83 -13.56
CA PRO A 76 22.32 13.87 -14.51
C PRO A 76 22.50 12.47 -13.92
N GLU A 77 22.37 12.32 -12.61
CA GLU A 77 22.61 11.08 -11.90
C GLU A 77 21.41 10.11 -11.90
N MET A 78 20.19 10.56 -12.22
CA MET A 78 19.01 9.67 -12.24
C MET A 78 18.70 9.06 -13.63
N GLY A 79 19.21 9.62 -14.71
CA GLY A 79 18.91 9.15 -16.08
C GLY A 79 20.09 8.59 -16.84
N THR A 80 21.32 8.77 -16.37
CA THR A 80 22.53 8.35 -17.08
C THR A 80 23.24 7.27 -16.29
N GLY A 81 22.98 6.00 -16.65
CA GLY A 81 23.73 4.85 -16.12
C GLY A 81 22.93 3.89 -15.25
N LEU A 82 21.62 4.06 -15.10
CA LEU A 82 20.76 3.07 -14.46
C LEU A 82 20.09 2.19 -15.50
N ASP A 83 20.31 0.89 -15.44
CA ASP A 83 19.64 -0.07 -16.31
C ASP A 83 18.20 -0.31 -15.89
N VAL A 84 17.93 -0.30 -14.57
CA VAL A 84 16.60 -0.58 -14.03
C VAL A 84 16.43 -0.02 -12.63
N VAL A 85 15.24 0.48 -12.31
CA VAL A 85 14.84 0.86 -10.95
C VAL A 85 14.05 -0.26 -10.31
N PHE A 86 14.40 -0.58 -9.06
CA PHE A 86 13.61 -1.48 -8.21
C PHE A 86 12.92 -0.65 -7.11
N PRO A 87 11.65 -0.25 -7.30
CA PRO A 87 10.91 0.48 -6.29
C PRO A 87 10.47 -0.45 -5.16
N VAL A 88 10.94 -0.18 -3.95
CA VAL A 88 10.54 -0.85 -2.71
C VAL A 88 9.70 0.11 -1.90
N LEU A 89 8.86 0.86 -2.59
CA LEU A 89 7.92 1.82 -2.02
C LEU A 89 6.59 1.12 -1.75
N HIS A 90 6.01 1.35 -0.57
CA HIS A 90 4.73 0.76 -0.18
C HIS A 90 3.63 1.82 -0.08
N GLY A 91 2.40 1.44 -0.41
CA GLY A 91 1.22 2.28 -0.31
C GLY A 91 1.14 3.38 -1.38
N THR A 92 0.50 4.48 -1.03
CA THR A 92 0.30 5.63 -1.93
C THR A 92 1.62 6.23 -2.39
N PHE A 93 1.65 6.74 -3.63
CA PHE A 93 2.82 7.23 -4.38
C PHE A 93 3.84 6.16 -4.76
N GLY A 94 3.77 4.96 -4.19
CA GLY A 94 4.67 3.84 -4.49
C GLY A 94 4.01 2.74 -5.32
N GLU A 95 2.74 2.41 -5.01
CA GLU A 95 2.02 1.28 -5.61
C GLU A 95 0.76 1.70 -6.37
N ASP A 96 0.50 2.99 -6.52
CA ASP A 96 -0.73 3.56 -7.09
C ASP A 96 -0.58 4.07 -8.53
N GLY A 97 0.53 3.77 -9.19
CA GLY A 97 0.82 4.24 -10.55
C GLY A 97 1.55 5.57 -10.62
N THR A 98 1.69 6.30 -9.50
CA THR A 98 2.30 7.65 -9.49
C THR A 98 3.79 7.58 -9.82
N ILE A 99 4.57 6.78 -9.10
CA ILE A 99 6.01 6.63 -9.35
C ILE A 99 6.28 5.91 -10.67
N GLN A 100 5.42 4.96 -11.04
CA GLN A 100 5.50 4.26 -12.32
C GLN A 100 5.34 5.24 -13.49
N GLY A 101 4.39 6.18 -13.39
CA GLY A 101 4.21 7.23 -14.38
C GLY A 101 5.43 8.16 -14.50
N LEU A 102 6.14 8.42 -13.41
CA LEU A 102 7.40 9.17 -13.45
C LEU A 102 8.48 8.39 -14.23
N PHE A 103 8.61 7.09 -14.00
CA PHE A 103 9.58 6.27 -14.70
C PHE A 103 9.26 6.15 -16.19
N GLU A 104 7.98 6.00 -16.56
CA GLU A 104 7.55 6.01 -17.97
C GLU A 104 7.93 7.34 -18.66
N LEU A 105 7.68 8.49 -18.03
CA LEU A 105 8.02 9.80 -18.58
C LEU A 105 9.52 10.04 -18.69
N ALA A 106 10.30 9.39 -17.83
CA ALA A 106 11.76 9.48 -17.80
C ALA A 106 12.45 8.40 -18.66
N ASP A 107 11.69 7.54 -19.35
CA ASP A 107 12.19 6.39 -20.13
C ASP A 107 13.11 5.46 -19.31
N ILE A 108 12.73 5.20 -18.05
CA ILE A 108 13.48 4.36 -17.12
C ILE A 108 12.76 3.03 -16.91
N ALA A 109 13.43 1.92 -17.19
CA ALA A 109 12.92 0.59 -16.88
C ALA A 109 12.77 0.39 -15.36
N TYR A 110 11.72 -0.30 -14.93
CA TYR A 110 11.47 -0.56 -13.50
C TYR A 110 10.85 -1.93 -13.26
N VAL A 111 11.04 -2.44 -12.04
CA VAL A 111 10.46 -3.71 -11.59
C VAL A 111 9.09 -3.44 -10.98
N GLY A 112 8.11 -4.23 -11.37
CA GLY A 112 6.74 -4.20 -10.84
C GLY A 112 5.68 -3.98 -11.90
N SER A 113 4.45 -3.77 -11.46
CA SER A 113 3.31 -3.51 -12.35
C SER A 113 3.43 -2.13 -13.00
N GLY A 114 2.99 -2.00 -14.24
CA GLY A 114 2.90 -0.72 -14.93
C GLY A 114 1.86 0.23 -14.34
N VAL A 115 1.74 1.43 -14.90
CA VAL A 115 0.87 2.52 -14.41
C VAL A 115 -0.57 2.05 -14.21
N LEU A 116 -1.17 1.45 -15.24
CA LEU A 116 -2.57 1.00 -15.16
C LEU A 116 -2.77 -0.10 -14.11
N GLY A 117 -1.89 -1.09 -14.10
CA GLY A 117 -1.97 -2.21 -13.15
C GLY A 117 -1.83 -1.74 -11.69
N SER A 118 -0.88 -0.85 -11.43
CA SER A 118 -0.67 -0.24 -10.12
C SER A 118 -1.86 0.61 -9.68
N ALA A 119 -2.32 1.53 -10.52
CA ALA A 119 -3.43 2.41 -10.19
C ALA A 119 -4.75 1.64 -9.97
N ALA A 120 -5.07 0.70 -10.86
CA ALA A 120 -6.27 -0.12 -10.74
C ALA A 120 -6.20 -1.11 -9.56
N GLY A 121 -5.02 -1.68 -9.30
CA GLY A 121 -4.81 -2.60 -8.18
C GLY A 121 -4.88 -1.92 -6.81
N MET A 122 -4.43 -0.67 -6.70
CA MET A 122 -4.52 0.11 -5.46
C MET A 122 -5.94 0.52 -5.13
N ASP A 123 -6.73 0.96 -6.12
CA ASP A 123 -8.12 1.37 -5.93
C ASP A 123 -9.04 0.13 -5.82
N LYS A 124 -9.48 -0.18 -4.59
CA LYS A 124 -10.31 -1.36 -4.30
C LYS A 124 -11.62 -1.42 -5.09
N ASP A 125 -12.20 -0.27 -5.44
CA ASP A 125 -13.42 -0.23 -6.26
C ASP A 125 -13.10 -0.53 -7.75
N ALA A 126 -12.04 0.09 -8.29
CA ALA A 126 -11.59 -0.18 -9.66
C ALA A 126 -11.17 -1.64 -9.82
N MET A 127 -10.33 -2.15 -8.93
CA MET A 127 -9.91 -3.56 -8.90
C MET A 127 -11.11 -4.51 -8.89
N LYS A 128 -12.11 -4.27 -8.03
CA LYS A 128 -13.32 -5.10 -7.97
C LYS A 128 -14.14 -5.05 -9.26
N ARG A 129 -14.24 -3.91 -9.90
CA ARG A 129 -14.93 -3.78 -11.20
C ARG A 129 -14.22 -4.58 -12.29
N MET A 130 -12.88 -4.56 -12.31
CA MET A 130 -12.08 -5.34 -13.25
C MET A 130 -12.24 -6.85 -12.99
N PHE A 131 -12.18 -7.27 -11.73
CA PHE A 131 -12.40 -8.67 -11.37
C PHE A 131 -13.81 -9.16 -11.70
N PHE A 132 -14.81 -8.31 -11.48
CA PHE A 132 -16.19 -8.61 -11.88
C PHE A 132 -16.31 -8.79 -13.41
N ALA A 133 -15.73 -7.89 -14.18
CA ALA A 133 -15.72 -7.98 -15.64
C ALA A 133 -14.98 -9.23 -16.14
N ALA A 134 -13.97 -9.71 -15.41
CA ALA A 134 -13.26 -10.96 -15.68
C ALA A 134 -13.99 -12.22 -15.17
N GLY A 135 -15.20 -12.09 -14.62
CA GLY A 135 -15.99 -13.22 -14.10
C GLY A 135 -15.46 -13.82 -12.78
N LEU A 136 -14.58 -13.12 -12.08
CA LEU A 136 -14.04 -13.59 -10.79
C LEU A 136 -15.06 -13.39 -9.65
N PRO A 137 -15.15 -14.33 -8.71
CA PRO A 137 -16.05 -14.20 -7.56
C PRO A 137 -15.59 -13.08 -6.63
N LEU A 138 -16.53 -12.24 -6.23
CA LEU A 138 -16.29 -11.10 -5.36
C LEU A 138 -17.11 -11.18 -4.07
N THR A 139 -16.55 -10.64 -3.00
CA THR A 139 -17.31 -10.34 -1.80
C THR A 139 -18.35 -9.24 -2.12
N PRO A 140 -19.63 -9.40 -1.71
CA PRO A 140 -20.62 -8.33 -1.85
C PRO A 140 -20.10 -7.03 -1.24
N HIS A 141 -20.26 -5.93 -1.95
CA HIS A 141 -19.74 -4.63 -1.53
C HIS A 141 -20.60 -3.48 -2.03
N VAL A 142 -20.46 -2.33 -1.38
CA VAL A 142 -21.02 -1.05 -1.76
C VAL A 142 -19.91 -0.02 -1.75
N THR A 143 -19.84 0.80 -2.79
CA THR A 143 -18.93 1.93 -2.85
C THR A 143 -19.72 3.22 -2.63
N LEU A 144 -19.21 4.08 -1.75
CA LEU A 144 -19.75 5.40 -1.45
C LEU A 144 -18.71 6.47 -1.74
N LEU A 145 -19.16 7.63 -2.19
CA LEU A 145 -18.34 8.83 -2.22
C LEU A 145 -18.49 9.61 -0.91
N ARG A 146 -17.40 10.23 -0.45
CA ARG A 146 -17.41 11.15 0.70
C ARG A 146 -18.47 12.25 0.55
N SER A 147 -18.66 12.76 -0.66
CA SER A 147 -19.68 13.76 -0.97
C SER A 147 -21.11 13.24 -0.76
N GLU A 148 -21.39 12.00 -1.18
CA GLU A 148 -22.71 11.37 -0.97
C GLU A 148 -22.98 11.14 0.52
N TRP A 149 -21.96 10.65 1.25
CA TRP A 149 -22.04 10.48 2.70
C TRP A 149 -22.34 11.77 3.43
N LYS A 150 -21.64 12.86 3.09
CA LYS A 150 -21.88 14.19 3.67
C LYS A 150 -23.24 14.77 3.31
N ALA A 151 -23.75 14.47 2.11
CA ALA A 151 -25.05 14.98 1.65
C ALA A 151 -26.23 14.28 2.33
N ASP A 152 -26.21 12.94 2.44
CA ASP A 152 -27.28 12.16 3.07
C ASP A 152 -26.76 10.84 3.65
N ALA A 153 -26.23 10.91 4.87
CA ALA A 153 -25.75 9.75 5.60
C ALA A 153 -26.82 8.68 5.81
N LYS A 154 -28.09 9.09 6.02
CA LYS A 154 -29.20 8.14 6.23
C LYS A 154 -29.50 7.33 4.97
N LYS A 155 -29.43 7.96 3.81
CA LYS A 155 -29.58 7.28 2.50
C LYS A 155 -28.44 6.28 2.29
N CYS A 156 -27.20 6.67 2.57
CA CYS A 156 -26.03 5.80 2.45
C CYS A 156 -26.13 4.58 3.37
N VAL A 157 -26.50 4.76 4.63
CA VAL A 157 -26.72 3.64 5.57
C VAL A 157 -27.79 2.68 5.07
N ARG A 158 -28.93 3.19 4.59
CA ARG A 158 -29.98 2.34 4.02
C ARG A 158 -29.49 1.55 2.80
N ALA A 159 -28.70 2.17 1.92
CA ALA A 159 -28.13 1.50 0.75
C ALA A 159 -27.19 0.34 1.16
N VAL A 160 -26.33 0.57 2.14
CA VAL A 160 -25.43 -0.46 2.68
C VAL A 160 -26.23 -1.62 3.27
N GLU A 161 -27.19 -1.35 4.15
CA GLU A 161 -27.99 -2.37 4.83
C GLU A 161 -28.94 -3.15 3.89
N LYS A 162 -29.34 -2.54 2.78
CA LYS A 162 -30.08 -3.23 1.72
C LYS A 162 -29.23 -4.27 1.00
N ALA A 163 -27.96 -3.96 0.79
CA ALA A 163 -27.05 -4.77 -0.01
C ALA A 163 -26.21 -5.77 0.78
N LEU A 164 -25.87 -5.46 2.04
CA LEU A 164 -24.89 -6.20 2.83
C LEU A 164 -25.46 -6.68 4.17
N ARG A 165 -24.82 -7.72 4.73
CA ARG A 165 -25.09 -8.24 6.08
C ARG A 165 -23.88 -8.00 6.99
N TYR A 166 -24.12 -7.63 8.24
CA TYR A 166 -23.07 -7.54 9.25
C TYR A 166 -22.46 -8.91 9.58
N PRO A 167 -21.16 -8.98 9.91
CA PRO A 167 -20.21 -7.88 9.98
C PRO A 167 -19.81 -7.38 8.59
N VAL A 168 -19.57 -6.07 8.48
CA VAL A 168 -18.98 -5.47 7.28
C VAL A 168 -17.62 -4.85 7.60
N PHE A 169 -16.81 -4.66 6.56
CA PHE A 169 -15.54 -3.95 6.64
C PHE A 169 -15.64 -2.66 5.85
N VAL A 170 -15.41 -1.54 6.51
CA VAL A 170 -15.38 -0.21 5.90
C VAL A 170 -13.93 0.17 5.64
N LYS A 171 -13.61 0.59 4.43
CA LYS A 171 -12.22 0.79 3.97
C LYS A 171 -12.12 2.03 3.08
N PRO A 172 -11.05 2.83 3.18
CA PRO A 172 -10.66 3.75 2.10
C PRO A 172 -10.33 2.95 0.84
N ALA A 173 -10.65 3.49 -0.35
CA ALA A 173 -10.40 2.78 -1.61
C ALA A 173 -8.89 2.67 -1.92
N ASN A 174 -8.13 3.77 -1.73
CA ASN A 174 -6.72 3.91 -2.16
C ASN A 174 -5.75 3.93 -0.98
N LEU A 175 -5.81 2.93 -0.09
CA LEU A 175 -4.85 2.79 1.01
C LEU A 175 -4.53 1.32 1.26
N GLY A 176 -3.27 1.04 1.63
CA GLY A 176 -2.76 -0.26 2.03
C GLY A 176 -2.72 -0.47 3.55
N SER A 177 -2.05 -1.52 3.99
CA SER A 177 -1.67 -1.85 5.38
C SER A 177 -2.76 -1.68 6.43
N SER A 178 -4.02 -1.86 6.06
CA SER A 178 -5.20 -1.75 6.96
C SER A 178 -5.40 -0.35 7.58
N VAL A 179 -4.78 0.70 7.05
CA VAL A 179 -4.99 2.07 7.51
C VAL A 179 -6.42 2.51 7.19
N GLY A 180 -7.13 3.08 8.18
CA GLY A 180 -8.51 3.54 8.01
C GLY A 180 -9.54 2.43 7.83
N ILE A 181 -9.19 1.15 8.06
CA ILE A 181 -10.11 0.01 7.97
C ILE A 181 -10.79 -0.23 9.32
N SER A 182 -12.11 -0.36 9.29
CA SER A 182 -12.92 -0.71 10.46
C SER A 182 -13.76 -1.95 10.20
N LYS A 183 -13.78 -2.88 11.16
CA LYS A 183 -14.74 -3.98 11.20
C LYS A 183 -15.97 -3.54 11.98
N VAL A 184 -17.11 -3.51 11.32
CA VAL A 184 -18.39 -3.06 11.85
C VAL A 184 -19.28 -4.27 12.08
N LYS A 185 -19.72 -4.48 13.31
CA LYS A 185 -20.54 -5.64 13.70
C LYS A 185 -22.03 -5.30 13.79
N VAL A 186 -22.34 -4.05 14.09
CA VAL A 186 -23.70 -3.56 14.30
C VAL A 186 -23.88 -2.18 13.66
N ARG A 187 -25.14 -1.83 13.37
CA ARG A 187 -25.51 -0.56 12.73
C ARG A 187 -24.91 0.69 13.39
N ALA A 188 -24.87 0.71 14.71
CA ALA A 188 -24.37 1.87 15.45
C ALA A 188 -22.90 2.23 15.16
N GLU A 189 -22.12 1.24 14.76
CA GLU A 189 -20.69 1.40 14.44
C GLU A 189 -20.46 1.88 12.99
N LEU A 190 -21.49 1.80 12.11
CA LEU A 190 -21.31 2.03 10.66
C LEU A 190 -20.98 3.49 10.35
N GLY A 191 -21.68 4.45 10.95
CA GLY A 191 -21.45 5.88 10.73
C GLY A 191 -20.02 6.30 11.09
N PRO A 192 -19.58 6.08 12.35
CA PRO A 192 -18.19 6.38 12.75
C PRO A 192 -17.13 5.71 11.87
N ALA A 193 -17.38 4.48 11.41
CA ALA A 193 -16.45 3.78 10.51
C ALA A 193 -16.37 4.43 9.13
N ILE A 194 -17.49 4.89 8.57
CA ILE A 194 -17.51 5.61 7.30
C ILE A 194 -16.80 6.98 7.46
N ASP A 195 -17.04 7.70 8.56
CA ASP A 195 -16.37 8.97 8.84
C ASP A 195 -14.84 8.79 8.90
N LEU A 196 -14.38 7.74 9.58
CA LEU A 196 -12.97 7.41 9.64
C LEU A 196 -12.40 7.13 8.25
N ALA A 197 -13.00 6.24 7.46
CA ALA A 197 -12.53 5.94 6.11
C ALA A 197 -12.57 7.17 5.19
N ALA A 198 -13.61 8.00 5.34
CA ALA A 198 -13.78 9.26 4.60
C ALA A 198 -12.74 10.33 4.99
N SER A 199 -12.07 10.24 6.13
CA SER A 199 -10.96 11.15 6.47
C SER A 199 -9.73 10.87 5.62
N PHE A 200 -9.54 9.62 5.20
CA PHE A 200 -8.39 9.20 4.40
C PHE A 200 -8.62 9.29 2.89
N ASP A 201 -9.82 8.93 2.40
CA ASP A 201 -10.10 8.89 0.96
C ASP A 201 -11.45 9.53 0.63
N ARG A 202 -11.58 9.99 -0.60
CA ARG A 202 -12.85 10.45 -1.17
C ARG A 202 -13.80 9.31 -1.49
N LYS A 203 -13.29 8.09 -1.68
CA LYS A 203 -14.02 6.88 -2.05
C LYS A 203 -13.91 5.84 -0.94
N ILE A 204 -15.03 5.35 -0.47
CA ILE A 204 -15.15 4.40 0.62
C ILE A 204 -15.74 3.10 0.08
N VAL A 205 -15.09 1.97 0.33
CA VAL A 205 -15.58 0.64 -0.01
C VAL A 205 -16.03 -0.07 1.25
N ILE A 206 -17.27 -0.56 1.25
CA ILE A 206 -17.86 -1.31 2.34
C ILE A 206 -18.12 -2.73 1.85
N GLU A 207 -17.50 -3.71 2.50
CA GLU A 207 -17.55 -5.11 2.09
C GLU A 207 -18.17 -5.98 3.17
N GLN A 208 -18.96 -6.96 2.75
CA GLN A 208 -19.45 -7.99 3.66
C GLN A 208 -18.31 -8.86 4.17
N GLY A 209 -18.30 -9.17 5.46
CA GLY A 209 -17.31 -10.07 6.05
C GLY A 209 -17.46 -11.51 5.53
N VAL A 210 -16.35 -12.13 5.17
CA VAL A 210 -16.32 -13.53 4.72
C VAL A 210 -16.33 -14.47 5.92
N GLY A 211 -17.01 -15.62 5.80
CA GLY A 211 -16.96 -16.74 6.74
C GLY A 211 -18.07 -16.77 7.79
N GLY A 212 -18.85 -15.69 7.98
CA GLY A 212 -19.92 -15.66 8.99
C GLY A 212 -19.44 -15.61 10.45
N PRO A 213 -20.34 -15.71 11.43
CA PRO A 213 -20.00 -15.64 12.84
C PRO A 213 -19.06 -16.77 13.28
N GLY A 214 -17.94 -16.41 13.90
CA GLY A 214 -16.98 -17.38 14.46
C GLY A 214 -16.04 -18.05 13.45
N VAL A 215 -16.24 -17.89 12.15
CA VAL A 215 -15.40 -18.47 11.11
C VAL A 215 -14.28 -17.49 10.75
N LYS A 216 -13.03 -17.93 10.86
CA LYS A 216 -11.89 -17.17 10.33
C LYS A 216 -11.67 -17.57 8.87
N PRO A 217 -11.72 -16.62 7.92
CA PRO A 217 -11.37 -16.91 6.55
C PRO A 217 -9.89 -17.33 6.46
N ARG A 218 -9.57 -18.14 5.46
CA ARG A 218 -8.18 -18.42 5.12
C ARG A 218 -7.61 -17.21 4.37
N GLU A 219 -6.42 -16.80 4.76
CA GLU A 219 -5.66 -15.77 4.04
C GLU A 219 -4.68 -16.50 3.11
N LEU A 220 -4.85 -16.33 1.82
CA LEU A 220 -4.05 -16.99 0.79
C LEU A 220 -3.31 -15.92 -0.01
N GLU A 221 -2.06 -16.22 -0.37
CA GLU A 221 -1.21 -15.36 -1.18
C GLU A 221 -0.63 -16.12 -2.35
N VAL A 222 -0.46 -15.42 -3.46
CA VAL A 222 0.17 -15.90 -4.68
C VAL A 222 1.06 -14.77 -5.20
N ALA A 223 2.32 -15.08 -5.51
CA ALA A 223 3.19 -14.18 -6.25
C ALA A 223 2.97 -14.37 -7.75
N VAL A 224 3.09 -13.29 -8.51
CA VAL A 224 3.00 -13.29 -9.97
C VAL A 224 4.27 -12.65 -10.53
N LEU A 225 4.90 -13.31 -11.50
CA LEU A 225 6.11 -12.84 -12.16
C LEU A 225 5.96 -12.97 -13.68
N GLY A 226 6.38 -11.98 -14.41
CA GLY A 226 6.36 -11.94 -15.89
C GLY A 226 5.48 -10.81 -16.42
N ASN A 227 5.63 -10.53 -17.72
CA ASN A 227 4.91 -9.48 -18.42
C ASN A 227 3.75 -10.10 -19.23
N ASP A 228 3.97 -10.43 -20.49
CA ASP A 228 2.92 -10.91 -21.41
C ASP A 228 2.48 -12.36 -21.13
N ALA A 229 3.35 -13.16 -20.51
CA ALA A 229 3.08 -14.53 -20.09
C ALA A 229 3.41 -14.70 -18.61
N PRO A 230 2.57 -14.17 -17.70
CA PRO A 230 2.83 -14.19 -16.26
C PRO A 230 2.76 -15.60 -15.68
N GLU A 231 3.73 -15.94 -14.83
CA GLU A 231 3.76 -17.17 -14.05
C GLU A 231 3.33 -16.89 -12.61
N THR A 232 2.65 -17.87 -12.01
CA THR A 232 2.23 -17.78 -10.61
C THR A 232 2.99 -18.73 -9.72
N SER A 233 3.28 -18.30 -8.49
CA SER A 233 3.79 -19.21 -7.47
C SER A 233 2.72 -20.22 -7.04
N VAL A 234 3.13 -21.24 -6.27
CA VAL A 234 2.20 -22.05 -5.49
C VAL A 234 1.45 -21.16 -4.49
N VAL A 235 0.22 -21.56 -4.15
CA VAL A 235 -0.60 -20.82 -3.18
C VAL A 235 0.00 -20.95 -1.78
N GLY A 236 0.41 -19.85 -1.20
CA GLY A 236 0.81 -19.73 0.20
C GLY A 236 -0.39 -19.48 1.11
N ARG A 237 -0.38 -20.03 2.32
CA ARG A 237 -1.36 -19.73 3.37
C ARG A 237 -0.71 -18.95 4.50
N LEU A 238 -1.23 -17.76 4.81
CA LEU A 238 -0.79 -16.99 5.97
C LEU A 238 -1.33 -17.62 7.26
N CYS A 239 -0.42 -18.05 8.11
CA CYS A 239 -0.74 -18.54 9.45
C CYS A 239 -0.29 -17.51 10.47
N ARG A 240 -1.22 -16.82 11.14
CA ARG A 240 -0.85 -15.94 12.27
C ARG A 240 -0.26 -16.77 13.39
N ARG A 241 1.01 -16.54 13.70
CA ARG A 241 1.64 -17.07 14.89
C ARG A 241 0.88 -16.54 16.12
N LYS A 242 0.38 -17.44 16.99
CA LYS A 242 -0.11 -17.00 18.30
C LYS A 242 1.07 -16.37 19.04
N SER A 243 0.97 -15.11 19.43
CA SER A 243 1.94 -14.52 20.35
C SER A 243 1.87 -15.31 21.65
N SER A 244 2.92 -16.06 21.98
CA SER A 244 3.08 -16.66 23.29
C SER A 244 3.42 -15.52 24.26
N THR A 245 2.39 -14.97 24.92
CA THR A 245 2.58 -14.12 26.08
C THR A 245 3.01 -15.03 27.22
N THR A 246 4.31 -15.31 27.29
CA THR A 246 4.89 -15.95 28.48
C THR A 246 4.97 -14.87 29.55
N THR A 247 3.93 -14.77 30.37
CA THR A 247 3.99 -14.04 31.63
C THR A 247 4.98 -14.77 32.52
N ARG A 248 6.22 -14.29 32.62
CA ARG A 248 7.13 -14.71 33.68
C ARG A 248 6.51 -14.24 35.00
N ARG A 249 5.91 -15.17 35.72
CA ARG A 249 5.65 -14.96 37.14
C ARG A 249 6.99 -14.87 37.83
N SER A 250 7.30 -13.70 38.33
CA SER A 250 8.36 -13.53 39.32
C SER A 250 7.87 -14.17 40.62
N THR A 251 8.46 -15.28 41.02
CA THR A 251 8.40 -15.76 42.40
C THR A 251 9.49 -15.04 43.17
N SER A 252 9.05 -14.21 44.09
CA SER A 252 9.84 -13.74 45.25
C SER A 252 10.16 -14.87 46.17
#